data_bd5fb105165009e794e5777b73c38172
#
_entry.id   bd5fb105165009e794e5777b73c38172
#
_cell.length_a   1.000
_cell.length_b   1.000
_cell.length_c   1.000
_cell.angle_alpha   90.00
_cell.angle_beta   90.00
_cell.angle_gamma   90.00
#
_symmetry.space_group_name_H-M   'P 1'
#
loop_
_entity.id
_entity.type
_entity.pdbx_description
1 polymer ?
#
loop_
_entity_poly.entity_id
_entity_poly.type
_entity_poly.pdbx_seq_one_letter_code
_entity_poly.pdbx_strand_id
1 'polypeptide(L)'
;LRLEAGLPLYGHEMGKGPDGSNMPIFAVSLAKFAVSFSDQKGDFIGRAALTRQSEAFKKIMNRDFSGMDVLPRRIMPITLLDRGVMRAGMEIYRNGELVGWVTSGTMVPYYRSEGEGLATVITDETAKRSIGMCYIASDVLEDDKVEIDVRGKRLKAVIPPYHMRVDAPPFARPIIYGYEPAQMDVKVDDRAKKAVELIFDATHNHEWRQRQCINLIPSENSASRAVQLLCASDPAFRYAEHKKVKSFYDQDIFYYQGTKFIDTVEQ
;
A
#
# COMPACT_ATOMS: atom_id res chain seq x y z
N LEU A 1 -0.31 6.33 3.82
CA LEU A 1 0.73 5.39 3.38
C LEU A 1 0.21 4.36 2.36
N ARG A 2 -0.76 3.45 2.71
CA ARG A 2 -1.18 2.39 1.79
C ARG A 2 -1.76 2.89 0.47
N LEU A 3 -2.55 3.95 0.49
CA LEU A 3 -3.15 4.52 -0.72
C LEU A 3 -2.11 5.21 -1.60
N GLU A 4 -1.11 5.84 -1.01
CA GLU A 4 0.04 6.42 -1.72
C GLU A 4 0.88 5.32 -2.38
N ALA A 5 0.98 4.16 -1.75
CA ALA A 5 1.67 2.99 -2.29
C ALA A 5 0.80 2.15 -3.27
N GLY A 6 -0.48 2.49 -3.42
CA GLY A 6 -1.41 1.73 -4.26
C GLY A 6 -1.72 0.33 -3.75
N LEU A 7 -1.58 0.09 -2.43
CA LEU A 7 -1.79 -1.22 -1.83
C LEU A 7 -3.28 -1.47 -1.54
N PRO A 8 -3.85 -2.55 -2.07
CA PRO A 8 -5.24 -2.91 -1.85
C PRO A 8 -5.49 -3.39 -0.42
N LEU A 9 -6.71 -3.24 0.06
CA LEU A 9 -7.16 -3.73 1.35
C LEU A 9 -8.40 -4.62 1.16
N TYR A 10 -8.43 -5.77 1.83
CA TYR A 10 -9.62 -6.62 1.83
C TYR A 10 -10.83 -5.87 2.44
N GLY A 11 -11.99 -6.03 1.81
CA GLY A 11 -13.20 -5.29 2.16
C GLY A 11 -13.36 -3.93 1.47
N HIS A 12 -12.33 -3.46 0.75
CA HIS A 12 -12.35 -2.23 -0.04
C HIS A 12 -12.03 -2.50 -1.52
N GLU A 13 -10.82 -2.95 -1.80
CA GLU A 13 -10.33 -3.24 -3.15
C GLU A 13 -10.42 -4.73 -3.51
N MET A 14 -10.76 -5.58 -2.56
CA MET A 14 -11.00 -7.01 -2.71
C MET A 14 -12.20 -7.43 -1.89
N GLY A 15 -12.94 -8.43 -2.36
CA GLY A 15 -14.15 -8.93 -1.73
C GLY A 15 -15.40 -8.59 -2.53
N LYS A 16 -16.32 -7.81 -1.97
CA LYS A 16 -17.55 -7.37 -2.65
C LYS A 16 -17.42 -5.95 -3.19
N GLY A 17 -17.87 -5.74 -4.40
CA GLY A 17 -18.04 -4.42 -5.00
C GLY A 17 -19.18 -3.63 -4.35
N PRO A 18 -19.30 -2.33 -4.66
CA PRO A 18 -20.40 -1.49 -4.17
C PRO A 18 -21.78 -1.97 -4.59
N ASP A 19 -21.89 -2.71 -5.68
CA ASP A 19 -23.09 -3.36 -6.20
C ASP A 19 -23.40 -4.72 -5.52
N GLY A 20 -22.60 -5.11 -4.53
CA GLY A 20 -22.71 -6.38 -3.81
C GLY A 20 -22.17 -7.60 -4.57
N SER A 21 -21.73 -7.46 -5.81
CA SER A 21 -21.10 -8.52 -6.59
C SER A 21 -19.69 -8.85 -6.07
N ASN A 22 -19.22 -10.07 -6.29
CA ASN A 22 -17.86 -10.44 -5.95
C ASN A 22 -16.90 -9.84 -6.96
N MET A 23 -15.90 -9.12 -6.46
CA MET A 23 -14.83 -8.57 -7.29
C MET A 23 -13.89 -9.71 -7.73
N PRO A 24 -13.59 -9.85 -9.03
CA PRO A 24 -12.61 -10.81 -9.51
C PRO A 24 -11.25 -10.53 -8.86
N ILE A 25 -10.53 -11.58 -8.45
CA ILE A 25 -9.25 -11.39 -7.76
C ILE A 25 -8.20 -10.71 -8.66
N PHE A 26 -8.22 -10.99 -9.97
CA PHE A 26 -7.34 -10.36 -10.96
C PHE A 26 -7.76 -8.92 -11.34
N ALA A 27 -8.87 -8.40 -10.79
CA ALA A 27 -9.13 -6.96 -10.81
C ALA A 27 -8.03 -6.18 -10.08
N VAL A 28 -7.34 -6.83 -9.14
CA VAL A 28 -6.15 -6.28 -8.46
C VAL A 28 -4.90 -6.78 -9.16
N SER A 29 -4.06 -5.86 -9.66
CA SER A 29 -2.84 -6.18 -10.41
C SER A 29 -1.83 -7.02 -9.64
N LEU A 30 -1.83 -6.93 -8.31
CA LEU A 30 -0.97 -7.72 -7.42
C LEU A 30 -1.36 -9.20 -7.33
N ALA A 31 -2.55 -9.59 -7.77
CA ALA A 31 -3.01 -10.98 -7.79
C ALA A 31 -2.07 -11.90 -8.57
N LYS A 32 -1.36 -11.38 -9.58
CA LYS A 32 -0.34 -12.12 -10.34
C LYS A 32 0.79 -12.69 -9.49
N PHE A 33 1.04 -12.12 -8.32
CA PHE A 33 2.04 -12.60 -7.37
C PHE A 33 1.45 -13.58 -6.35
N ALA A 34 0.15 -13.52 -6.11
CA ALA A 34 -0.54 -14.34 -5.13
C ALA A 34 -1.06 -15.66 -5.70
N VAL A 35 -1.29 -15.73 -7.04
CA VAL A 35 -1.85 -16.91 -7.71
C VAL A 35 -0.78 -17.56 -8.57
N SER A 36 -0.40 -18.80 -8.23
CA SER A 36 0.54 -19.59 -9.02
C SER A 36 -0.22 -20.59 -9.90
N PHE A 37 0.16 -20.65 -11.18
CA PHE A 37 -0.32 -21.62 -12.17
C PHE A 37 0.77 -22.64 -12.54
N SER A 38 1.86 -22.74 -11.77
CA SER A 38 2.94 -23.69 -12.07
C SER A 38 2.42 -25.13 -12.05
N ASP A 39 3.05 -25.98 -12.86
CA ASP A 39 2.68 -27.41 -12.94
C ASP A 39 2.94 -28.14 -11.61
N GLN A 40 3.93 -27.69 -10.85
CA GLN A 40 4.26 -28.23 -9.53
C GLN A 40 3.13 -28.07 -8.52
N LYS A 41 2.27 -27.04 -8.68
CA LYS A 41 1.13 -26.81 -7.80
C LYS A 41 -0.02 -27.78 -8.09
N GLY A 42 -0.05 -28.38 -9.27
CA GLY A 42 -1.14 -29.24 -9.71
C GLY A 42 -2.47 -28.51 -9.88
N ASP A 43 -3.56 -29.28 -9.83
CA ASP A 43 -4.91 -28.73 -9.91
C ASP A 43 -5.41 -28.30 -8.52
N PHE A 44 -6.26 -27.26 -8.50
CA PHE A 44 -6.89 -26.74 -7.28
C PHE A 44 -8.27 -26.14 -7.59
N ILE A 45 -9.11 -26.08 -6.58
CA ILE A 45 -10.46 -25.50 -6.71
C ILE A 45 -10.37 -24.05 -7.18
N GLY A 46 -11.02 -23.75 -8.31
CA GLY A 46 -11.02 -22.42 -8.92
C GLY A 46 -9.93 -22.16 -9.94
N ARG A 47 -9.01 -23.10 -10.20
CA ARG A 47 -7.90 -22.93 -11.17
C ARG A 47 -8.40 -22.46 -12.54
N ALA A 48 -9.43 -23.10 -13.09
CA ALA A 48 -9.98 -22.74 -14.41
C ALA A 48 -10.54 -21.31 -14.44
N ALA A 49 -11.26 -20.87 -13.39
CA ALA A 49 -11.79 -19.52 -13.28
C ALA A 49 -10.66 -18.48 -13.15
N LEU A 50 -9.66 -18.76 -12.33
CA LEU A 50 -8.51 -17.87 -12.14
C LEU A 50 -7.61 -17.80 -13.38
N THR A 51 -7.48 -18.89 -14.13
CA THR A 51 -6.77 -18.89 -15.43
C THR A 51 -7.44 -17.94 -16.41
N ARG A 52 -8.78 -18.02 -16.56
CA ARG A 52 -9.53 -17.09 -17.41
C ARG A 52 -9.35 -15.63 -16.99
N GLN A 53 -9.41 -15.33 -15.69
CA GLN A 53 -9.17 -13.99 -15.18
C GLN A 53 -7.74 -13.52 -15.46
N SER A 54 -6.74 -14.38 -15.29
CA SER A 54 -5.34 -14.07 -15.58
C SER A 54 -5.10 -13.77 -17.05
N GLU A 55 -5.73 -14.53 -17.95
CA GLU A 55 -5.65 -14.31 -19.39
C GLU A 55 -6.34 -12.99 -19.79
N ALA A 56 -7.53 -12.73 -19.25
CA ALA A 56 -8.23 -11.47 -19.45
C ALA A 56 -7.40 -10.27 -18.94
N PHE A 57 -6.77 -10.41 -17.77
CA PHE A 57 -5.88 -9.39 -17.24
C PHE A 57 -4.70 -9.12 -18.17
N LYS A 58 -4.05 -10.15 -18.71
CA LYS A 58 -2.95 -9.99 -19.68
C LYS A 58 -3.38 -9.28 -20.95
N LYS A 59 -4.57 -9.61 -21.48
CA LYS A 59 -5.15 -8.93 -22.63
C LYS A 59 -5.36 -7.43 -22.35
N ILE A 60 -6.03 -7.10 -21.27
CA ILE A 60 -6.31 -5.71 -20.86
C ILE A 60 -5.01 -4.92 -20.65
N MET A 61 -3.99 -5.53 -20.04
CA MET A 61 -2.68 -4.87 -19.88
C MET A 61 -1.97 -4.59 -21.21
N ASN A 62 -2.27 -5.37 -22.24
CA ASN A 62 -1.80 -5.16 -23.62
C ASN A 62 -2.78 -4.29 -24.46
N ARG A 63 -3.74 -3.62 -23.81
CA ARG A 63 -4.79 -2.79 -24.45
C ARG A 63 -5.72 -3.58 -25.39
N ASP A 64 -5.80 -4.89 -25.22
CA ASP A 64 -6.82 -5.73 -25.83
C ASP A 64 -7.99 -5.89 -24.85
N PHE A 65 -9.05 -5.12 -25.10
CA PHE A 65 -10.22 -5.07 -24.23
C PHE A 65 -11.23 -6.21 -24.48
N SER A 66 -10.91 -7.19 -25.32
CA SER A 66 -11.73 -8.42 -25.48
C SER A 66 -11.82 -9.25 -24.21
N GLY A 67 -10.99 -8.97 -23.17
CA GLY A 67 -11.06 -9.60 -21.87
C GLY A 67 -12.06 -8.98 -20.88
N MET A 68 -12.79 -7.94 -21.27
CA MET A 68 -13.71 -7.22 -20.38
C MET A 68 -14.98 -8.02 -20.04
N ASP A 69 -15.31 -9.06 -20.78
CA ASP A 69 -16.36 -10.03 -20.43
C ASP A 69 -16.06 -10.75 -19.12
N VAL A 70 -14.78 -11.01 -18.85
CA VAL A 70 -14.29 -11.68 -17.62
C VAL A 70 -13.86 -10.68 -16.54
N LEU A 71 -13.20 -9.61 -16.93
CA LEU A 71 -12.74 -8.52 -16.06
C LEU A 71 -13.32 -7.17 -16.52
N PRO A 72 -14.60 -6.91 -16.26
CA PRO A 72 -15.23 -5.66 -16.70
C PRO A 72 -14.66 -4.41 -16.04
N ARG A 73 -14.13 -4.57 -14.82
CA ARG A 73 -13.52 -3.50 -14.02
C ARG A 73 -12.24 -3.98 -13.34
N ARG A 74 -11.37 -3.04 -13.03
CA ARG A 74 -10.12 -3.27 -12.30
C ARG A 74 -9.87 -2.19 -11.26
N ILE A 75 -8.97 -2.47 -10.33
CA ILE A 75 -8.54 -1.52 -9.31
C ILE A 75 -7.45 -0.63 -9.90
N MET A 76 -7.69 0.67 -9.84
CA MET A 76 -6.78 1.72 -10.30
C MET A 76 -6.63 2.80 -9.22
N PRO A 77 -5.49 3.50 -9.19
CA PRO A 77 -5.36 4.72 -8.39
C PRO A 77 -6.20 5.85 -9.00
N ILE A 78 -6.64 6.79 -8.19
CA ILE A 78 -7.40 7.95 -8.63
C ILE A 78 -7.05 9.18 -7.79
N THR A 79 -6.99 10.35 -8.42
CA THR A 79 -6.66 11.62 -7.77
C THR A 79 -7.65 12.70 -8.19
N LEU A 80 -8.23 13.42 -7.23
CA LEU A 80 -9.01 14.61 -7.52
C LEU A 80 -8.10 15.76 -7.99
N LEU A 81 -8.52 16.40 -9.07
CA LEU A 81 -7.92 17.65 -9.56
C LEU A 81 -8.57 18.86 -8.92
N ASP A 82 -9.88 18.79 -8.70
CA ASP A 82 -10.64 19.83 -8.04
C ASP A 82 -10.55 19.71 -6.50
N ARG A 83 -10.84 20.81 -5.81
CA ARG A 83 -10.90 20.82 -4.35
C ARG A 83 -12.10 19.99 -3.85
N GLY A 84 -11.82 18.93 -3.12
CA GLY A 84 -12.84 18.04 -2.58
C GLY A 84 -12.24 16.89 -1.80
N VAL A 85 -13.10 16.03 -1.27
CA VAL A 85 -12.71 14.82 -0.53
C VAL A 85 -13.50 13.65 -1.09
N MET A 86 -12.81 12.71 -1.74
CA MET A 86 -13.44 11.47 -2.18
C MET A 86 -13.56 10.48 -1.02
N ARG A 87 -14.60 9.65 -1.08
CA ARG A 87 -14.89 8.57 -0.12
C ARG A 87 -15.34 7.31 -0.86
N ALA A 88 -15.22 6.18 -0.20
CA ALA A 88 -15.72 4.91 -0.72
C ALA A 88 -17.22 5.00 -1.09
N GLY A 89 -17.59 4.37 -2.18
CA GLY A 89 -18.94 4.35 -2.73
C GLY A 89 -19.31 5.53 -3.65
N MET A 90 -18.46 6.56 -3.76
CA MET A 90 -18.71 7.65 -4.70
C MET A 90 -18.56 7.16 -6.14
N GLU A 91 -19.50 7.54 -6.99
CA GLU A 91 -19.57 7.14 -8.39
C GLU A 91 -18.57 7.90 -9.24
N ILE A 92 -18.02 7.20 -10.25
CA ILE A 92 -17.04 7.75 -11.20
C ILE A 92 -17.63 7.70 -12.59
N TYR A 93 -17.49 8.79 -13.30
CA TYR A 93 -18.06 8.98 -14.62
C TYR A 93 -16.98 9.36 -15.65
N ARG A 94 -17.13 8.85 -16.87
CA ARG A 94 -16.34 9.23 -18.05
C ARG A 94 -17.31 9.61 -19.16
N ASN A 95 -17.23 10.83 -19.66
CA ASN A 95 -18.13 11.35 -20.70
C ASN A 95 -19.65 11.23 -20.33
N GLY A 96 -19.98 11.37 -19.04
CA GLY A 96 -21.35 11.28 -18.54
C GLY A 96 -21.83 9.86 -18.21
N GLU A 97 -21.08 8.82 -18.59
CA GLU A 97 -21.39 7.41 -18.31
C GLU A 97 -20.75 6.95 -16.99
N LEU A 98 -21.49 6.17 -16.21
CA LEU A 98 -20.98 5.55 -14.98
C LEU A 98 -19.97 4.46 -15.34
N VAL A 99 -18.71 4.66 -14.95
CA VAL A 99 -17.62 3.72 -15.24
C VAL A 99 -17.08 3.00 -14.02
N GLY A 100 -17.44 3.41 -12.81
CA GLY A 100 -16.95 2.76 -11.59
C GLY A 100 -17.25 3.52 -10.31
N TRP A 101 -16.56 3.12 -9.24
CA TRP A 101 -16.72 3.68 -7.91
C TRP A 101 -15.39 3.83 -7.20
N VAL A 102 -15.30 4.84 -6.34
CA VAL A 102 -14.20 4.98 -5.38
C VAL A 102 -14.30 3.86 -4.35
N THR A 103 -13.21 3.12 -4.14
CA THR A 103 -13.14 2.06 -3.10
C THR A 103 -12.53 2.58 -1.81
N SER A 104 -11.58 3.48 -1.92
CA SER A 104 -10.90 4.11 -0.76
C SER A 104 -10.46 5.51 -1.12
N GLY A 105 -10.52 6.43 -0.16
CA GLY A 105 -10.08 7.81 -0.38
C GLY A 105 -9.59 8.48 0.91
N THR A 106 -8.56 9.30 0.77
CA THR A 106 -7.98 10.11 1.86
C THR A 106 -7.44 11.43 1.34
N MET A 107 -7.22 12.37 2.25
CA MET A 107 -6.49 13.60 1.97
C MET A 107 -5.02 13.43 2.28
N VAL A 108 -4.17 13.85 1.35
CA VAL A 108 -2.72 13.87 1.56
C VAL A 108 -2.16 15.25 1.29
N PRO A 109 -1.15 15.66 2.05
CA PRO A 109 -0.38 16.84 1.70
C PRO A 109 0.52 16.55 0.50
N TYR A 110 0.83 17.56 -0.31
CA TYR A 110 1.80 17.50 -1.40
C TYR A 110 2.48 18.85 -1.58
N TYR A 111 3.70 18.85 -2.10
CA TYR A 111 4.37 20.07 -2.51
C TYR A 111 3.85 20.54 -3.86
N ARG A 112 3.67 21.84 -4.01
CA ARG A 112 3.38 22.42 -5.31
C ARG A 112 4.62 22.33 -6.20
N SER A 113 4.39 22.29 -7.48
CA SER A 113 5.45 22.34 -8.49
C SER A 113 5.22 23.52 -9.44
N GLU A 114 6.30 24.11 -9.90
CA GLU A 114 6.34 25.15 -10.91
C GLU A 114 7.08 24.62 -12.15
N GLY A 115 6.77 25.18 -13.32
CA GLY A 115 7.34 24.73 -14.60
C GLY A 115 6.57 23.58 -15.24
N GLU A 116 6.98 23.20 -16.44
CA GLU A 116 6.36 22.12 -17.21
C GLU A 116 7.41 21.10 -17.67
N GLY A 117 6.99 19.83 -17.78
CA GLY A 117 7.83 18.74 -18.27
C GLY A 117 9.11 18.56 -17.46
N LEU A 118 10.25 18.52 -18.12
CA LEU A 118 11.57 18.36 -17.49
C LEU A 118 12.03 19.58 -16.68
N ALA A 119 11.44 20.74 -16.89
CA ALA A 119 11.70 21.97 -16.13
C ALA A 119 10.86 22.10 -14.86
N THR A 120 10.08 21.07 -14.51
CA THR A 120 9.27 21.08 -13.29
C THR A 120 10.13 21.05 -12.06
N VAL A 121 9.99 22.08 -11.21
CA VAL A 121 10.68 22.20 -9.92
C VAL A 121 9.64 22.12 -8.80
N ILE A 122 9.93 21.34 -7.76
CA ILE A 122 9.10 21.26 -6.55
C ILE A 122 9.40 22.48 -5.69
N THR A 123 8.36 23.21 -5.28
CA THR A 123 8.47 24.38 -4.39
C THR A 123 8.32 23.99 -2.93
N ASP A 124 8.62 24.91 -2.02
CA ASP A 124 8.39 24.71 -0.57
C ASP A 124 6.91 24.91 -0.17
N GLU A 125 6.04 25.31 -1.12
CA GLU A 125 4.63 25.47 -0.86
C GLU A 125 3.92 24.12 -0.78
N THR A 126 3.17 23.90 0.29
CA THR A 126 2.36 22.70 0.48
C THR A 126 0.88 22.95 0.20
N ALA A 127 0.23 21.96 -0.37
CA ALA A 127 -1.22 21.93 -0.54
C ALA A 127 -1.76 20.55 -0.14
N LYS A 128 -3.09 20.41 -0.11
CA LYS A 128 -3.74 19.13 0.17
C LYS A 128 -4.57 18.72 -1.04
N ARG A 129 -4.56 17.43 -1.36
CA ARG A 129 -5.43 16.84 -2.38
C ARG A 129 -5.99 15.51 -1.92
N SER A 130 -7.08 15.11 -2.52
CA SER A 130 -7.67 13.80 -2.28
C SER A 130 -7.10 12.78 -3.25
N ILE A 131 -6.57 11.69 -2.72
CA ILE A 131 -6.12 10.53 -3.47
C ILE A 131 -6.90 9.30 -3.02
N GLY A 132 -6.98 8.29 -3.86
CA GLY A 132 -7.68 7.06 -3.53
C GLY A 132 -7.41 5.93 -4.49
N MET A 133 -8.20 4.90 -4.32
CA MET A 133 -8.32 3.78 -5.26
C MET A 133 -9.76 3.66 -5.72
N CYS A 134 -9.95 3.13 -6.91
CA CYS A 134 -11.24 2.95 -7.52
C CYS A 134 -11.35 1.58 -8.19
N TYR A 135 -12.58 1.06 -8.24
CA TYR A 135 -12.97 -0.09 -9.05
C TYR A 135 -13.65 0.45 -10.31
N ILE A 136 -12.93 0.47 -11.42
CA ILE A 136 -13.29 1.22 -12.63
C ILE A 136 -13.20 0.34 -13.89
N ALA A 137 -13.96 0.69 -14.91
CA ALA A 137 -14.00 -0.02 -16.20
C ALA A 137 -12.57 -0.28 -16.72
N SER A 138 -12.35 -1.49 -17.22
CA SER A 138 -11.01 -1.97 -17.56
C SER A 138 -10.42 -1.28 -18.80
N ASP A 139 -11.22 -0.58 -19.58
CA ASP A 139 -10.80 0.25 -20.73
C ASP A 139 -10.41 1.67 -20.36
N VAL A 140 -10.56 2.04 -19.07
CA VAL A 140 -10.01 3.30 -18.55
C VAL A 140 -8.52 3.14 -18.34
N LEU A 141 -7.74 4.08 -18.90
CA LEU A 141 -6.29 4.03 -18.92
C LEU A 141 -5.67 5.05 -17.95
N GLU A 142 -4.37 4.89 -17.72
CA GLU A 142 -3.56 5.92 -17.06
C GLU A 142 -3.66 7.23 -17.84
N ASP A 143 -3.72 8.34 -17.10
CA ASP A 143 -3.92 9.72 -17.57
C ASP A 143 -5.32 10.06 -18.10
N ASP A 144 -6.26 9.10 -18.13
CA ASP A 144 -7.65 9.38 -18.43
C ASP A 144 -8.26 10.35 -17.41
N LYS A 145 -8.97 11.35 -17.92
CA LYS A 145 -9.75 12.28 -17.10
C LYS A 145 -11.14 11.71 -16.88
N VAL A 146 -11.54 11.72 -15.63
CA VAL A 146 -12.84 11.25 -15.17
C VAL A 146 -13.45 12.26 -14.20
N GLU A 147 -14.69 12.06 -13.82
CA GLU A 147 -15.38 12.90 -12.84
C GLU A 147 -15.87 12.02 -11.69
N ILE A 148 -15.76 12.52 -10.47
CA ILE A 148 -16.30 11.86 -9.26
C ILE A 148 -17.51 12.63 -8.79
N ASP A 149 -18.62 11.95 -8.53
CA ASP A 149 -19.77 12.55 -7.88
C ASP A 149 -19.51 12.71 -6.38
N VAL A 150 -19.31 13.93 -5.97
CA VAL A 150 -19.13 14.29 -4.56
C VAL A 150 -20.37 15.05 -4.10
N ARG A 151 -21.34 14.34 -3.54
CA ARG A 151 -22.60 14.90 -3.01
C ARG A 151 -23.39 15.66 -4.09
N GLY A 152 -23.53 15.09 -5.28
CA GLY A 152 -24.27 15.68 -6.39
C GLY A 152 -23.48 16.69 -7.22
N LYS A 153 -22.20 16.90 -6.92
CA LYS A 153 -21.30 17.75 -7.71
C LYS A 153 -20.24 16.89 -8.40
N ARG A 154 -20.13 17.03 -9.72
CA ARG A 154 -19.09 16.40 -10.52
C ARG A 154 -17.76 17.13 -10.34
N LEU A 155 -16.78 16.49 -9.75
CA LEU A 155 -15.43 16.98 -9.55
C LEU A 155 -14.47 16.27 -10.51
N LYS A 156 -13.61 17.03 -11.14
CA LYS A 156 -12.59 16.50 -12.07
C LYS A 156 -11.59 15.66 -11.31
N ALA A 157 -11.26 14.51 -11.86
CA ALA A 157 -10.27 13.57 -11.38
C ALA A 157 -9.45 13.00 -12.53
N VAL A 158 -8.34 12.38 -12.21
CA VAL A 158 -7.46 11.71 -13.19
C VAL A 158 -7.07 10.35 -12.62
N ILE A 159 -6.82 9.40 -13.51
CA ILE A 159 -6.23 8.10 -13.20
C ILE A 159 -4.71 8.23 -13.32
N PRO A 160 -3.97 8.50 -12.24
CA PRO A 160 -2.53 8.62 -12.32
C PRO A 160 -1.90 7.23 -12.44
N PRO A 161 -0.65 7.13 -12.92
CA PRO A 161 0.18 5.97 -12.62
C PRO A 161 0.29 5.80 -11.10
N TYR A 162 0.87 4.69 -10.63
CA TYR A 162 1.00 4.47 -9.19
C TYR A 162 1.56 5.70 -8.47
N HIS A 163 0.92 6.11 -7.38
CA HIS A 163 1.25 7.35 -6.67
C HIS A 163 2.70 7.44 -6.20
N MET A 164 3.35 6.30 -5.97
CA MET A 164 4.74 6.19 -5.50
C MET A 164 5.75 5.93 -6.61
N ARG A 165 5.33 5.82 -7.86
CA ARG A 165 6.26 5.58 -8.99
C ARG A 165 7.13 6.80 -9.25
N VAL A 166 8.39 6.56 -9.61
CA VAL A 166 9.36 7.61 -9.95
C VAL A 166 8.92 8.41 -11.17
N ASP A 167 8.26 7.75 -12.12
CA ASP A 167 7.70 8.32 -13.33
C ASP A 167 6.33 9.01 -13.12
N ALA A 168 5.77 8.94 -11.91
CA ALA A 168 4.53 9.63 -11.60
C ALA A 168 4.72 11.14 -11.66
N PRO A 169 3.74 11.89 -12.18
CA PRO A 169 3.78 13.35 -12.16
C PRO A 169 4.05 13.88 -10.75
N PRO A 170 4.69 15.03 -10.59
CA PRO A 170 5.00 15.60 -9.27
C PRO A 170 3.78 15.67 -8.34
N PHE A 171 2.60 15.96 -8.90
CA PHE A 171 1.36 16.00 -8.13
C PHE A 171 0.87 14.62 -7.65
N ALA A 172 1.36 13.52 -8.23
CA ALA A 172 1.03 12.15 -7.85
C ALA A 172 2.08 11.54 -6.91
N ARG A 173 3.23 12.19 -6.73
CA ARG A 173 4.27 11.72 -5.82
C ARG A 173 3.86 11.96 -4.38
N PRO A 174 4.25 11.08 -3.44
CA PRO A 174 4.09 11.37 -2.02
C PRO A 174 4.92 12.59 -1.64
N ILE A 175 4.44 13.35 -0.69
CA ILE A 175 5.29 14.31 -0.02
C ILE A 175 6.27 13.50 0.81
N ILE A 176 7.48 13.44 0.36
CA ILE A 176 8.59 13.14 1.22
C ILE A 176 8.82 14.47 1.95
N TYR A 177 8.42 14.53 3.22
CA TYR A 177 8.87 15.61 4.08
C TYR A 177 10.38 15.63 3.96
N GLY A 178 10.92 16.70 3.38
CA GLY A 178 12.34 16.83 3.21
C GLY A 178 12.98 16.49 4.54
N TYR A 179 13.89 15.55 4.49
CA TYR A 179 14.94 15.51 5.45
C TYR A 179 15.71 16.80 5.19
N GLU A 180 15.24 17.90 5.77
CA GLU A 180 16.18 18.96 6.03
C GLU A 180 17.25 18.28 6.88
N PRO A 181 18.52 18.24 6.42
CA PRO A 181 19.57 17.94 7.35
C PRO A 181 19.39 19.02 8.41
N ALA A 182 18.77 18.63 9.53
CA ALA A 182 18.51 19.53 10.61
C ALA A 182 19.85 20.25 10.80
N GLN A 183 19.87 21.56 10.58
CA GLN A 183 20.78 22.36 11.37
C GLN A 183 20.47 21.91 12.78
N MET A 184 21.32 21.01 13.29
CA MET A 184 21.19 20.49 14.63
C MET A 184 21.55 21.60 15.61
N ASP A 185 20.69 22.61 15.71
CA ASP A 185 20.32 23.12 16.98
C ASP A 185 19.40 22.07 17.60
N VAL A 186 20.00 21.03 18.12
CA VAL A 186 19.33 20.05 18.95
C VAL A 186 19.02 20.78 20.25
N LYS A 187 18.01 21.62 20.23
CA LYS A 187 17.10 21.67 21.35
C LYS A 187 16.56 20.24 21.42
N VAL A 188 17.09 19.46 22.34
CA VAL A 188 16.57 18.13 22.64
C VAL A 188 15.08 18.36 22.86
N ASP A 189 14.27 18.04 21.85
CA ASP A 189 12.85 18.31 21.86
C ASP A 189 12.33 17.66 23.14
N ASP A 190 11.51 18.35 23.91
CA ASP A 190 10.86 17.83 25.12
C ASP A 190 10.22 16.45 24.86
N ARG A 191 9.88 16.15 23.63
CA ARG A 191 9.39 14.84 23.19
C ARG A 191 10.44 13.73 23.26
N ALA A 192 11.68 14.01 22.84
CA ALA A 192 12.77 13.04 22.94
C ALA A 192 13.08 12.76 24.44
N LYS A 193 13.06 13.80 25.27
CA LYS A 193 13.21 13.67 26.70
C LYS A 193 12.09 12.83 27.32
N LYS A 194 10.84 13.13 26.99
CA LYS A 194 9.68 12.35 27.42
C LYS A 194 9.74 10.89 26.94
N ALA A 195 10.20 10.64 25.72
CA ALA A 195 10.36 9.27 25.22
C ALA A 195 11.39 8.49 26.03
N VAL A 196 12.51 9.12 26.41
CA VAL A 196 13.53 8.52 27.26
C VAL A 196 12.98 8.27 28.67
N GLU A 197 12.25 9.21 29.26
CA GLU A 197 11.58 9.06 30.55
C GLU A 197 10.61 7.86 30.53
N LEU A 198 9.78 7.72 29.48
CA LEU A 198 8.87 6.58 29.31
C LEU A 198 9.62 5.24 29.22
N ILE A 199 10.79 5.20 28.56
CA ILE A 199 11.61 3.98 28.48
C ILE A 199 12.13 3.61 29.88
N PHE A 200 12.59 4.59 30.66
CA PHE A 200 13.03 4.37 32.05
C PHE A 200 11.88 3.88 32.94
N ASP A 201 10.72 4.51 32.84
CA ASP A 201 9.54 4.12 33.63
C ASP A 201 9.07 2.71 33.25
N ALA A 202 9.06 2.36 31.96
CA ALA A 202 8.71 1.03 31.49
C ALA A 202 9.71 -0.02 32.00
N THR A 203 11.02 0.29 31.99
CA THR A 203 12.07 -0.60 32.51
C THR A 203 11.92 -0.79 33.99
N HIS A 204 11.66 0.28 34.75
CA HIS A 204 11.46 0.22 36.22
C HIS A 204 10.22 -0.59 36.59
N ASN A 205 9.10 -0.36 35.88
CA ASN A 205 7.88 -1.13 36.07
C ASN A 205 8.08 -2.61 35.73
N HIS A 206 8.87 -2.92 34.69
CA HIS A 206 9.21 -4.28 34.33
C HIS A 206 10.01 -4.97 35.45
N GLU A 207 11.06 -4.32 35.98
CA GLU A 207 11.84 -4.86 37.07
C GLU A 207 11.03 -5.06 38.36
N TRP A 208 10.14 -4.12 38.69
CA TRP A 208 9.23 -4.24 39.82
C TRP A 208 8.28 -5.43 39.65
N ARG A 209 7.66 -5.58 38.47
CA ARG A 209 6.77 -6.72 38.18
C ARG A 209 7.50 -8.06 38.25
N GLN A 210 8.73 -8.14 37.77
CA GLN A 210 9.51 -9.37 37.73
C GLN A 210 10.03 -9.80 39.13
N ARG A 211 10.32 -8.85 39.98
CA ARG A 211 10.97 -9.13 41.26
C ARG A 211 10.07 -9.06 42.50
N GLN A 212 9.00 -8.28 42.41
CA GLN A 212 8.17 -7.95 43.58
C GLN A 212 6.69 -8.31 43.42
N CYS A 213 6.26 -8.71 42.22
CA CYS A 213 4.88 -9.07 41.95
C CYS A 213 4.73 -10.55 41.61
N ILE A 214 3.61 -11.14 42.07
CA ILE A 214 3.12 -12.43 41.62
C ILE A 214 2.05 -12.14 40.58
N ASN A 215 2.31 -12.51 39.32
CA ASN A 215 1.32 -12.32 38.24
C ASN A 215 0.26 -13.43 38.30
N LEU A 216 -0.96 -13.06 38.66
CA LEU A 216 -2.09 -13.98 38.79
C LEU A 216 -2.97 -14.01 37.53
N ILE A 217 -2.64 -13.24 36.52
CA ILE A 217 -3.38 -13.21 35.26
C ILE A 217 -2.77 -14.24 34.32
N PRO A 218 -3.43 -15.38 34.03
CA PRO A 218 -2.83 -16.48 33.28
C PRO A 218 -2.62 -16.16 31.78
N SER A 219 -3.26 -15.13 31.28
CA SER A 219 -3.08 -14.64 29.90
C SER A 219 -1.91 -13.67 29.75
N GLU A 220 -1.32 -13.20 30.85
CA GLU A 220 -0.13 -12.35 30.80
C GLU A 220 1.14 -13.20 30.88
N ASN A 221 2.05 -12.98 29.93
CA ASN A 221 3.33 -13.65 29.90
C ASN A 221 4.46 -12.63 30.08
N SER A 222 5.41 -12.98 30.97
CA SER A 222 6.61 -12.18 31.19
C SER A 222 7.74 -12.76 30.37
N ALA A 223 8.03 -12.09 29.24
CA ALA A 223 9.15 -12.49 28.40
C ALA A 223 10.50 -12.30 29.11
N SER A 224 11.42 -13.24 28.92
CA SER A 224 12.79 -13.11 29.46
C SER A 224 13.48 -11.89 28.84
N ARG A 225 14.50 -11.36 29.51
CA ARG A 225 15.29 -10.23 29.00
C ARG A 225 15.89 -10.50 27.62
N ALA A 226 16.29 -11.75 27.35
CA ALA A 226 16.82 -12.15 26.05
C ALA A 226 15.75 -12.03 24.96
N VAL A 227 14.53 -12.52 25.21
CA VAL A 227 13.40 -12.39 24.27
C VAL A 227 13.05 -10.93 24.05
N GLN A 228 13.03 -10.11 25.09
CA GLN A 228 12.74 -8.66 24.95
C GLN A 228 13.79 -7.95 24.09
N LEU A 229 15.08 -8.28 24.27
CA LEU A 229 16.16 -7.75 23.46
C LEU A 229 16.04 -8.19 22.00
N LEU A 230 15.69 -9.44 21.74
CA LEU A 230 15.46 -9.93 20.38
C LEU A 230 14.25 -9.24 19.74
N CYS A 231 13.16 -9.05 20.47
CA CYS A 231 11.97 -8.33 19.99
C CYS A 231 12.24 -6.85 19.69
N ALA A 232 13.22 -6.24 20.38
CA ALA A 232 13.62 -4.85 20.16
C ALA A 232 14.79 -4.71 19.16
N SER A 233 15.35 -5.81 18.70
CA SER A 233 16.48 -5.82 17.77
C SER A 233 16.01 -5.71 16.33
N ASP A 234 16.94 -5.37 15.42
CA ASP A 234 16.66 -5.14 14.00
C ASP A 234 15.84 -6.26 13.33
N PRO A 235 16.04 -7.58 13.61
CA PRO A 235 15.23 -8.64 13.02
C PRO A 235 13.74 -8.54 13.26
N ALA A 236 13.33 -8.05 14.41
CA ALA A 236 11.91 -7.92 14.74
C ALA A 236 11.16 -6.93 13.85
N PHE A 237 11.88 -6.08 13.13
CA PHE A 237 11.36 -5.05 12.24
C PHE A 237 11.66 -5.31 10.76
N ARG A 238 12.16 -6.51 10.41
CA ARG A 238 12.55 -6.90 9.07
C ARG A 238 11.73 -8.08 8.57
N TYR A 239 11.44 -8.08 7.29
CA TYR A 239 11.05 -9.30 6.61
C TYR A 239 12.31 -10.12 6.32
N ALA A 240 12.31 -11.37 6.76
CA ALA A 240 13.36 -12.31 6.45
C ALA A 240 12.74 -13.51 5.75
N GLU A 241 12.90 -13.57 4.47
CA GLU A 241 12.52 -14.72 3.67
C GLU A 241 13.75 -15.20 2.92
N HIS A 242 14.07 -16.50 3.04
CA HIS A 242 15.01 -17.12 2.14
C HIS A 242 14.29 -18.13 1.24
N LYS A 243 14.71 -18.19 -0.01
CA LYS A 243 14.21 -19.14 -0.99
C LYS A 243 15.36 -19.83 -1.66
N LYS A 244 15.24 -21.16 -1.88
CA LYS A 244 16.05 -21.85 -2.86
C LYS A 244 15.66 -21.35 -4.24
N VAL A 245 16.46 -20.45 -4.80
CA VAL A 245 16.24 -19.92 -6.14
C VAL A 245 17.02 -20.76 -7.14
N LYS A 246 16.31 -21.63 -7.87
CA LYS A 246 16.90 -22.51 -8.89
C LYS A 246 17.52 -21.80 -10.10
N SER A 247 17.27 -20.50 -10.30
CA SER A 247 17.49 -19.90 -11.61
C SER A 247 18.84 -19.24 -11.82
N PHE A 248 19.55 -18.83 -10.78
CA PHE A 248 20.83 -18.14 -10.97
C PHE A 248 21.99 -18.65 -10.15
N TYR A 249 21.69 -19.20 -8.99
CA TYR A 249 22.72 -19.71 -8.07
C TYR A 249 22.09 -20.87 -7.32
N ASP A 250 22.68 -22.02 -7.29
CA ASP A 250 22.28 -23.17 -6.44
C ASP A 250 22.46 -22.87 -4.93
N GLN A 251 22.21 -21.65 -4.51
CA GLN A 251 22.41 -21.15 -3.15
C GLN A 251 21.10 -20.70 -2.55
N ASP A 252 20.94 -20.95 -1.25
CA ASP A 252 19.90 -20.32 -0.44
C ASP A 252 20.19 -18.83 -0.36
N ILE A 253 19.28 -18.00 -0.89
CA ILE A 253 19.45 -16.56 -0.93
C ILE A 253 18.38 -15.93 -0.06
N PHE A 254 18.80 -15.09 0.88
CA PHE A 254 17.91 -14.21 1.57
C PHE A 254 17.37 -13.13 0.60
N TYR A 255 16.06 -13.01 0.56
CA TYR A 255 15.38 -12.08 -0.33
C TYR A 255 15.69 -10.61 0.03
N TYR A 256 16.00 -10.35 1.29
CA TYR A 256 16.33 -9.04 1.80
C TYR A 256 17.76 -9.01 2.34
N GLN A 257 18.54 -8.05 1.88
CA GLN A 257 19.92 -7.90 2.32
C GLN A 257 19.98 -7.52 3.82
N GLY A 258 20.98 -8.04 4.51
CA GLY A 258 21.19 -7.76 5.93
C GLY A 258 20.41 -8.64 6.90
N THR A 259 19.66 -9.63 6.40
CA THR A 259 18.84 -10.52 7.25
C THR A 259 19.41 -11.94 7.37
N LYS A 260 20.57 -12.22 6.82
CA LYS A 260 21.20 -13.54 6.80
C LYS A 260 21.37 -14.16 8.21
N PHE A 261 21.56 -13.35 9.23
CA PHE A 261 21.75 -13.84 10.61
C PHE A 261 20.44 -14.39 11.24
N ILE A 262 19.27 -14.15 10.64
CA ILE A 262 17.99 -14.69 11.12
C ILE A 262 17.98 -16.21 11.05
N ASP A 263 18.69 -16.80 10.09
CA ASP A 263 18.95 -18.23 10.00
C ASP A 263 19.50 -18.83 11.31
N THR A 264 20.35 -18.08 12.00
CA THR A 264 20.90 -18.46 13.28
C THR A 264 19.88 -18.39 14.43
N VAL A 265 18.83 -17.59 14.26
CA VAL A 265 17.74 -17.45 15.25
C VAL A 265 16.67 -18.52 15.05
N GLU A 266 16.50 -19.03 13.83
CA GLU A 266 15.53 -20.07 13.49
C GLU A 266 16.03 -21.48 13.83
N GLN A 267 17.34 -21.71 13.97
CA GLN A 267 17.95 -22.98 14.39
C GLN A 267 17.91 -23.15 15.90
#